data_a77f664daab90f3a1a56af6d6831ff73
#
_entry.id   a77f664daab90f3a1a56af6d6831ff73
#
_cell.length_a   1.000
_cell.length_b   1.000
_cell.length_c   1.000
_cell.angle_alpha   90.00
_cell.angle_beta   90.00
_cell.angle_gamma   90.00
#
_symmetry.space_group_name_H-M   'P 1'
#
loop_
_entity.id
_entity.type
_entity.pdbx_description
1 polymer ?
#
loop_
_entity_poly.entity_id
_entity_poly.type
_entity_poly.pdbx_seq_one_letter_code
_entity_poly.pdbx_strand_id
1 'polypeptide(L)'
;MGVTPCTNSITIEFGCQFRVDIRECSLATILVAFSKLLPQMLTDFIQKVLFVFGESAMGQSRKPFCCDTCGNDKEFIWKTRHGKETKILTVFQWVRLQQLQVQCKGCGHKFNITRKLLGIEPMKRIPAETYRRLGLVGSLTTYRVAKKIVTMFGWTVDKMTIWKSVQKTASEIDFKVDGKELPQGEADGTGIGIKGIAKRGKELKVFVQYKRDGGVRIAGIDVGNYNGG
;
A
#
# COMPACT_ATOMS: atom_id res chain seq x y z
N MET A 1 -24.90 -13.26 -17.15
CA MET A 1 -23.99 -14.39 -16.87
C MET A 1 -23.28 -14.07 -15.58
N GLY A 2 -23.69 -14.70 -14.48
CA GLY A 2 -23.10 -14.48 -13.16
C GLY A 2 -21.76 -15.20 -13.07
N VAL A 3 -20.70 -14.44 -12.85
CA VAL A 3 -19.38 -14.99 -12.49
C VAL A 3 -19.45 -15.42 -11.05
N THR A 4 -19.55 -16.70 -10.79
CA THR A 4 -19.38 -17.27 -9.46
C THR A 4 -17.94 -17.04 -9.04
N PRO A 5 -17.65 -16.36 -7.90
CA PRO A 5 -16.28 -16.24 -7.44
C PRO A 5 -15.79 -17.64 -7.03
N CYS A 6 -14.76 -18.14 -7.71
CA CYS A 6 -14.03 -19.32 -7.25
C CYS A 6 -13.34 -18.98 -5.92
N THR A 7 -13.94 -19.38 -4.82
CA THR A 7 -13.31 -19.33 -3.50
C THR A 7 -12.27 -20.43 -3.39
N ASN A 8 -11.09 -20.22 -3.96
CA ASN A 8 -9.94 -21.06 -3.69
C ASN A 8 -9.40 -20.72 -2.31
N SER A 9 -9.79 -21.47 -1.30
CA SER A 9 -9.17 -21.39 0.02
C SER A 9 -7.82 -22.10 -0.01
N ILE A 10 -6.77 -21.42 0.43
CA ILE A 10 -5.44 -22.01 0.62
C ILE A 10 -5.20 -22.10 2.12
N THR A 11 -5.04 -23.33 2.64
CA THR A 11 -4.64 -23.53 4.03
C THR A 11 -3.12 -23.41 4.12
N ILE A 12 -2.64 -22.53 4.97
CA ILE A 12 -1.21 -22.31 5.21
C ILE A 12 -0.94 -22.62 6.69
N GLU A 13 -0.23 -23.73 6.95
CA GLU A 13 0.27 -24.02 8.28
C GLU A 13 1.57 -23.25 8.52
N PHE A 14 1.59 -22.47 9.57
CA PHE A 14 2.72 -21.66 9.98
C PHE A 14 3.12 -22.00 11.41
N GLY A 15 4.31 -22.56 11.59
CA GLY A 15 4.93 -22.81 12.89
C GLY A 15 6.23 -22.01 12.98
N CYS A 16 6.43 -21.30 14.08
CA CYS A 16 7.68 -20.64 14.38
C CYS A 16 8.11 -20.94 15.83
N GLN A 17 9.41 -21.09 16.03
CA GLN A 17 10.00 -21.24 17.36
C GLN A 17 10.94 -20.07 17.59
N PHE A 18 10.75 -19.38 18.72
CA PHE A 18 11.61 -18.26 19.12
C PHE A 18 12.16 -18.53 20.52
N ARG A 19 13.43 -18.25 20.69
CA ARG A 19 14.06 -18.21 21.99
C ARG A 19 14.08 -16.77 22.50
N VAL A 20 13.46 -16.54 23.64
CA VAL A 20 13.41 -15.24 24.29
C VAL A 20 14.13 -15.33 25.62
N ASP A 21 15.21 -14.57 25.76
CA ASP A 21 15.90 -14.46 27.03
C ASP A 21 15.23 -13.36 27.86
N ILE A 22 14.47 -13.77 28.87
CA ILE A 22 13.74 -12.88 29.78
C ILE A 22 14.51 -12.83 31.09
N ARG A 23 15.09 -11.67 31.40
CA ARG A 23 15.83 -11.48 32.67
C ARG A 23 14.90 -11.27 33.85
N GLU A 24 13.73 -10.67 33.62
CA GLU A 24 12.70 -10.40 34.62
C GLU A 24 11.35 -10.86 34.08
N CYS A 25 10.60 -11.63 34.86
CA CYS A 25 9.31 -12.17 34.49
C CYS A 25 8.18 -11.15 34.73
N SER A 26 8.20 -10.02 34.03
CA SER A 26 7.11 -9.04 34.05
C SER A 26 6.37 -9.04 32.70
N LEU A 27 5.07 -8.74 32.71
CA LEU A 27 4.28 -8.63 31.49
C LEU A 27 4.87 -7.59 30.52
N ALA A 28 5.39 -6.48 31.04
CA ALA A 28 6.03 -5.45 30.22
C ALA A 28 7.28 -5.98 29.50
N THR A 29 8.12 -6.75 30.19
CA THR A 29 9.32 -7.37 29.60
C THR A 29 8.96 -8.39 28.53
N ILE A 30 7.91 -9.18 28.75
CA ILE A 30 7.40 -10.16 27.77
C ILE A 30 6.89 -9.43 26.53
N LEU A 31 6.08 -8.37 26.68
CA LEU A 31 5.54 -7.60 25.55
C LEU A 31 6.65 -6.91 24.74
N VAL A 32 7.66 -6.35 25.41
CA VAL A 32 8.83 -5.75 24.74
C VAL A 32 9.63 -6.82 23.97
N ALA A 33 9.84 -7.98 24.55
CA ALA A 33 10.52 -9.09 23.88
C ALA A 33 9.73 -9.56 22.67
N PHE A 34 8.41 -9.73 22.80
CA PHE A 34 7.53 -10.12 21.69
C PHE A 34 7.52 -9.08 20.57
N SER A 35 7.46 -7.79 20.88
CA SER A 35 7.49 -6.72 19.89
C SER A 35 8.76 -6.73 19.04
N LYS A 36 9.89 -7.18 19.58
CA LYS A 36 11.16 -7.33 18.84
C LYS A 36 11.15 -8.53 17.89
N LEU A 37 10.40 -9.58 18.22
CA LEU A 37 10.27 -10.78 17.36
C LEU A 37 9.24 -10.62 16.26
N LEU A 38 8.24 -9.79 16.46
CA LEU A 38 7.13 -9.59 15.52
C LEU A 38 7.59 -9.28 14.08
N PRO A 39 8.62 -8.45 13.84
CA PRO A 39 9.16 -8.21 12.50
C PRO A 39 9.64 -9.47 11.79
N GLN A 40 10.34 -10.33 12.51
CA GLN A 40 10.85 -11.58 11.95
C GLN A 40 9.71 -12.56 11.67
N MET A 41 8.82 -12.77 12.63
CA MET A 41 7.63 -13.60 12.46
C MET A 41 6.82 -13.19 11.23
N LEU A 42 6.59 -11.91 11.06
CA LEU A 42 5.84 -11.38 9.92
C LEU A 42 6.59 -11.61 8.61
N THR A 43 7.91 -11.44 8.59
CA THR A 43 8.76 -11.71 7.43
C THR A 43 8.64 -13.18 7.01
N ASP A 44 8.80 -14.10 7.94
CA ASP A 44 8.76 -15.55 7.70
C ASP A 44 7.36 -15.97 7.24
N PHE A 45 6.32 -15.43 7.87
CA PHE A 45 4.93 -15.68 7.47
C PHE A 45 4.67 -15.22 6.03
N ILE A 46 4.98 -13.96 5.71
CA ILE A 46 4.76 -13.41 4.36
C ILE A 46 5.59 -14.19 3.33
N GLN A 47 6.83 -14.55 3.66
CA GLN A 47 7.68 -15.35 2.76
C GLN A 47 7.05 -16.71 2.47
N LYS A 48 6.52 -17.40 3.48
CA LYS A 48 5.84 -18.68 3.32
C LYS A 48 4.56 -18.56 2.49
N VAL A 49 3.75 -17.52 2.77
CA VAL A 49 2.54 -17.22 1.98
C VAL A 49 2.90 -17.00 0.50
N LEU A 50 3.91 -16.18 0.22
CA LEU A 50 4.36 -15.92 -1.15
C LEU A 50 4.86 -17.18 -1.85
N PHE A 51 5.56 -18.05 -1.13
CA PHE A 51 6.05 -19.32 -1.67
C PHE A 51 4.88 -20.23 -2.05
N VAL A 52 3.94 -20.46 -1.12
CA VAL A 52 2.76 -21.30 -1.35
C VAL A 52 1.90 -20.74 -2.50
N PHE A 53 1.71 -19.42 -2.52
CA PHE A 53 1.00 -18.75 -3.62
C PHE A 53 1.73 -18.89 -4.96
N GLY A 54 3.05 -18.76 -4.95
CA GLY A 54 3.89 -18.94 -6.14
C GLY A 54 3.78 -20.36 -6.69
N GLU A 55 3.86 -21.38 -5.84
CA GLU A 55 3.70 -22.79 -6.22
C GLU A 55 2.29 -23.07 -6.76
N SER A 56 1.25 -22.62 -6.05
CA SER A 56 -0.14 -22.73 -6.50
C SER A 56 -0.35 -22.05 -7.87
N ALA A 57 0.15 -20.82 -8.02
CA ALA A 57 0.07 -20.08 -9.28
C ALA A 57 0.79 -20.80 -10.42
N MET A 58 1.95 -21.40 -10.17
CA MET A 58 2.70 -22.18 -11.16
C MET A 58 2.02 -23.51 -11.52
N GLY A 59 1.21 -24.08 -10.64
CA GLY A 59 0.41 -25.29 -10.88
C GLY A 59 -0.82 -25.07 -11.76
N GLN A 60 -1.33 -23.84 -11.85
CA GLN A 60 -2.53 -23.53 -12.63
C GLN A 60 -2.27 -23.61 -14.13
N SER A 61 -3.26 -24.00 -14.93
CA SER A 61 -3.17 -24.01 -16.40
C SER A 61 -3.00 -22.60 -16.98
N ARG A 62 -3.69 -21.62 -16.40
CA ARG A 62 -3.54 -20.18 -16.69
C ARG A 62 -3.04 -19.48 -15.44
N LYS A 63 -1.91 -18.75 -15.54
CA LYS A 63 -1.28 -18.13 -14.40
C LYS A 63 -1.96 -16.80 -14.05
N PRO A 64 -1.96 -16.38 -12.77
CA PRO A 64 -2.48 -15.07 -12.37
C PRO A 64 -1.54 -13.91 -12.75
N PHE A 65 -0.52 -14.18 -13.54
CA PHE A 65 0.44 -13.21 -14.05
C PHE A 65 0.82 -13.55 -15.50
N CYS A 66 1.17 -12.53 -16.27
CA CYS A 66 1.63 -12.67 -17.66
C CYS A 66 3.08 -12.21 -17.79
N CYS A 67 3.72 -12.65 -18.87
CA CYS A 67 5.03 -12.16 -19.27
C CYS A 67 4.93 -10.73 -19.82
N ASP A 68 5.74 -9.81 -19.29
CA ASP A 68 5.71 -8.40 -19.71
C ASP A 68 6.18 -8.21 -21.17
N THR A 69 6.89 -9.19 -21.73
CA THR A 69 7.47 -9.11 -23.08
C THR A 69 6.55 -9.68 -24.16
N CYS A 70 5.92 -10.85 -23.91
CA CYS A 70 5.14 -11.54 -24.93
C CYS A 70 3.68 -11.82 -24.53
N GLY A 71 3.25 -11.39 -23.35
CA GLY A 71 1.88 -11.59 -22.87
C GLY A 71 1.53 -13.03 -22.49
N ASN A 72 2.46 -14.00 -22.64
CA ASN A 72 2.20 -15.39 -22.29
C ASN A 72 1.81 -15.51 -20.81
N ASP A 73 0.74 -16.24 -20.51
CA ASP A 73 0.20 -16.49 -19.16
C ASP A 73 0.13 -17.99 -18.81
N LYS A 74 0.69 -18.87 -19.66
CA LYS A 74 0.54 -20.32 -19.53
C LYS A 74 1.82 -21.03 -19.11
N GLU A 75 2.92 -20.78 -19.80
CA GLU A 75 4.12 -21.60 -19.68
C GLU A 75 5.31 -20.85 -19.09
N PHE A 76 5.65 -21.21 -17.86
CA PHE A 76 6.80 -20.69 -17.14
C PHE A 76 7.58 -21.80 -16.46
N ILE A 77 8.86 -21.56 -16.24
CA ILE A 77 9.73 -22.41 -15.44
C ILE A 77 10.35 -21.62 -14.28
N TRP A 78 10.54 -22.28 -13.16
CA TRP A 78 11.28 -21.71 -12.05
C TRP A 78 12.73 -21.45 -12.43
N LYS A 79 13.23 -20.24 -12.16
CA LYS A 79 14.65 -19.93 -12.22
C LYS A 79 15.28 -19.95 -10.83
N THR A 80 14.65 -19.33 -9.88
CA THR A 80 15.04 -19.44 -8.48
C THR A 80 13.86 -19.26 -7.56
N ARG A 81 13.83 -20.04 -6.49
CA ARG A 81 12.85 -19.95 -5.39
C ARG A 81 13.41 -19.17 -4.20
N HIS A 82 14.72 -19.01 -4.14
CA HIS A 82 15.47 -18.32 -3.09
C HIS A 82 16.41 -17.29 -3.72
N GLY A 83 15.83 -16.30 -4.38
CA GLY A 83 16.59 -15.23 -5.01
C GLY A 83 17.05 -14.16 -4.02
N LYS A 84 17.69 -13.12 -4.55
CA LYS A 84 18.16 -11.98 -3.76
C LYS A 84 17.04 -11.40 -2.91
N GLU A 85 17.34 -11.10 -1.65
CA GLU A 85 16.40 -10.43 -0.76
C GLU A 85 16.13 -8.99 -1.21
N THR A 86 14.89 -8.59 -1.08
CA THR A 86 14.46 -7.20 -1.30
C THR A 86 13.72 -6.70 -0.08
N LYS A 87 14.07 -5.51 0.36
CA LYS A 87 13.38 -4.81 1.44
C LYS A 87 12.12 -4.15 0.90
N ILE A 88 10.97 -4.52 1.47
CA ILE A 88 9.63 -4.07 1.05
C ILE A 88 8.91 -3.50 2.27
N LEU A 89 8.27 -2.34 2.13
CA LEU A 89 7.42 -1.77 3.16
C LEU A 89 5.99 -2.32 3.00
N THR A 90 5.62 -3.21 3.89
CA THR A 90 4.25 -3.74 3.96
C THR A 90 3.34 -2.80 4.77
N VAL A 91 2.06 -3.14 4.86
CA VAL A 91 1.08 -2.44 5.72
C VAL A 91 1.38 -2.55 7.23
N PHE A 92 2.33 -3.38 7.61
CA PHE A 92 2.74 -3.54 9.01
C PHE A 92 4.09 -2.89 9.28
N GLN A 93 5.11 -3.20 8.45
CA GLN A 93 6.48 -2.70 8.61
C GLN A 93 7.36 -3.07 7.43
N TRP A 94 8.65 -2.71 7.50
CA TRP A 94 9.65 -3.18 6.56
C TRP A 94 9.96 -4.66 6.78
N VAL A 95 9.85 -5.45 5.71
CA VAL A 95 10.21 -6.87 5.66
C VAL A 95 11.28 -7.11 4.61
N ARG A 96 12.10 -8.17 4.77
CA ARG A 96 13.06 -8.62 3.78
C ARG A 96 12.54 -9.92 3.18
N LEU A 97 12.18 -9.88 1.91
CA LEU A 97 11.60 -11.03 1.22
C LEU A 97 12.54 -11.53 0.13
N GLN A 98 12.72 -12.84 0.08
CA GLN A 98 13.40 -13.49 -1.03
C GLN A 98 12.54 -13.42 -2.28
N GLN A 99 13.20 -13.17 -3.41
CA GLN A 99 12.51 -13.00 -4.68
C GLN A 99 12.32 -14.36 -5.37
N LEU A 100 11.09 -14.60 -5.80
CA LEU A 100 10.72 -15.74 -6.64
C LEU A 100 10.88 -15.34 -8.11
N GLN A 101 11.76 -15.99 -8.84
CA GLN A 101 12.00 -15.68 -10.25
C GLN A 101 11.56 -16.82 -11.15
N VAL A 102 10.91 -16.45 -12.25
CA VAL A 102 10.47 -17.36 -13.29
C VAL A 102 11.01 -16.92 -14.65
N GLN A 103 11.06 -17.86 -15.58
CA GLN A 103 11.35 -17.61 -16.98
C GLN A 103 10.17 -18.02 -17.83
N CYS A 104 9.75 -17.16 -18.76
CA CYS A 104 8.77 -17.46 -19.77
C CYS A 104 9.36 -18.47 -20.78
N LYS A 105 8.64 -19.56 -21.06
CA LYS A 105 9.06 -20.53 -22.09
C LYS A 105 8.93 -19.97 -23.50
N GLY A 106 7.94 -19.07 -23.74
CA GLY A 106 7.71 -18.54 -25.07
C GLY A 106 8.79 -17.59 -25.58
N CYS A 107 9.28 -16.67 -24.73
CA CYS A 107 10.26 -15.67 -25.16
C CYS A 107 11.59 -15.70 -24.36
N GLY A 108 11.72 -16.58 -23.36
CA GLY A 108 12.92 -16.68 -22.53
C GLY A 108 13.08 -15.56 -21.50
N HIS A 109 12.17 -14.56 -21.46
CA HIS A 109 12.25 -13.44 -20.53
C HIS A 109 12.18 -13.89 -19.08
N LYS A 110 13.08 -13.35 -18.24
CA LYS A 110 13.15 -13.64 -16.80
C LYS A 110 12.58 -12.48 -16.01
N PHE A 111 11.65 -12.76 -15.08
CA PHE A 111 11.09 -11.73 -14.23
C PHE A 111 10.77 -12.23 -12.83
N ASN A 112 10.51 -11.29 -11.93
CA ASN A 112 10.26 -11.56 -10.53
C ASN A 112 8.75 -11.57 -10.25
N ILE A 113 8.21 -12.74 -9.89
CA ILE A 113 6.79 -12.88 -9.57
C ILE A 113 6.43 -12.37 -8.18
N THR A 114 7.37 -12.30 -7.23
CA THR A 114 7.10 -11.73 -5.89
C THR A 114 6.51 -10.34 -5.99
N ARG A 115 7.07 -9.49 -6.88
CA ARG A 115 6.57 -8.14 -7.10
C ARG A 115 5.16 -8.13 -7.69
N LYS A 116 4.90 -9.00 -8.68
CA LYS A 116 3.58 -9.12 -9.31
C LYS A 116 2.52 -9.59 -8.31
N LEU A 117 2.84 -10.60 -7.50
CA LEU A 117 1.94 -11.11 -6.47
C LEU A 117 1.64 -10.08 -5.37
N LEU A 118 2.59 -9.20 -5.06
CA LEU A 118 2.42 -8.12 -4.09
C LEU A 118 1.87 -6.83 -4.69
N GLY A 119 1.59 -6.78 -5.99
CA GLY A 119 1.15 -5.57 -6.67
C GLY A 119 2.16 -4.42 -6.60
N ILE A 120 3.47 -4.73 -6.64
CA ILE A 120 4.54 -3.73 -6.53
C ILE A 120 5.02 -3.36 -7.93
N GLU A 121 4.88 -2.10 -8.30
CA GLU A 121 5.41 -1.56 -9.55
C GLU A 121 6.93 -1.79 -9.70
N PRO A 122 7.46 -1.90 -10.92
CA PRO A 122 8.89 -1.97 -11.18
C PRO A 122 9.65 -0.85 -10.45
N MET A 123 10.81 -1.18 -9.89
CA MET A 123 11.69 -0.26 -9.13
C MET A 123 11.10 0.33 -7.84
N LYS A 124 9.83 0.08 -7.50
CA LYS A 124 9.22 0.48 -6.22
C LYS A 124 9.47 -0.56 -5.13
N ARG A 125 9.31 -0.15 -3.88
CA ARG A 125 9.46 -0.99 -2.69
C ARG A 125 8.26 -0.90 -1.75
N ILE A 126 7.22 -0.23 -2.17
CA ILE A 126 6.02 0.05 -1.40
C ILE A 126 4.83 -0.40 -2.23
N PRO A 127 4.03 -1.38 -1.76
CA PRO A 127 2.78 -1.80 -2.40
C PRO A 127 1.76 -0.66 -2.45
N ALA A 128 0.83 -0.72 -3.38
CA ALA A 128 -0.22 0.29 -3.55
C ALA A 128 -1.04 0.51 -2.27
N GLU A 129 -1.41 -0.55 -1.59
CA GLU A 129 -2.17 -0.47 -0.34
C GLU A 129 -1.40 0.27 0.77
N THR A 130 -0.10 0.03 0.89
CA THR A 130 0.75 0.75 1.86
C THR A 130 0.84 2.24 1.50
N TYR A 131 0.91 2.58 0.20
CA TYR A 131 0.84 3.98 -0.25
C TYR A 131 -0.47 4.64 0.15
N ARG A 132 -1.61 3.96 -0.03
CA ARG A 132 -2.93 4.49 0.35
C ARG A 132 -3.01 4.78 1.85
N ARG A 133 -2.54 3.87 2.70
CA ARG A 133 -2.52 4.07 4.15
C ARG A 133 -1.60 5.21 4.58
N LEU A 134 -0.40 5.30 4.00
CA LEU A 134 0.50 6.43 4.24
C LEU A 134 -0.11 7.74 3.75
N GLY A 135 -0.78 7.73 2.60
CA GLY A 135 -1.51 8.85 2.04
C GLY A 135 -2.62 9.33 2.98
N LEU A 136 -3.44 8.39 3.49
CA LEU A 136 -4.50 8.71 4.44
C LEU A 136 -3.93 9.36 5.71
N VAL A 137 -2.93 8.77 6.35
CA VAL A 137 -2.32 9.37 7.55
C VAL A 137 -1.71 10.74 7.24
N GLY A 138 -1.08 10.88 6.07
CA GLY A 138 -0.47 12.14 5.64
C GLY A 138 -1.48 13.24 5.31
N SER A 139 -2.72 12.89 4.93
CA SER A 139 -3.79 13.86 4.65
C SER A 139 -4.47 14.37 5.92
N LEU A 140 -4.42 13.59 7.02
CA LEU A 140 -5.08 13.95 8.28
C LEU A 140 -4.27 14.91 9.17
N THR A 141 -2.98 15.11 8.88
CA THR A 141 -2.11 15.91 9.74
C THR A 141 -0.87 16.41 8.98
N THR A 142 -0.03 17.21 9.63
CA THR A 142 1.24 17.62 9.02
C THR A 142 2.17 16.43 8.80
N TYR A 143 2.96 16.42 7.74
CA TYR A 143 3.88 15.29 7.41
C TYR A 143 4.91 15.00 8.51
N ARG A 144 5.22 15.98 9.36
CA ARG A 144 6.08 15.80 10.53
C ARG A 144 5.39 14.97 11.61
N VAL A 145 4.12 15.26 11.87
CA VAL A 145 3.29 14.54 12.83
C VAL A 145 2.95 13.16 12.26
N ALA A 146 2.53 13.08 11.00
CA ALA A 146 2.29 11.82 10.30
C ALA A 146 3.49 10.86 10.40
N LYS A 147 4.73 11.37 10.20
CA LYS A 147 5.95 10.57 10.40
C LYS A 147 6.05 10.01 11.82
N LYS A 148 5.77 10.82 12.86
CA LYS A 148 5.79 10.34 14.26
C LYS A 148 4.74 9.25 14.47
N ILE A 149 3.51 9.45 13.99
CA ILE A 149 2.42 8.48 14.09
C ILE A 149 2.83 7.15 13.45
N VAL A 150 3.25 7.15 12.18
CA VAL A 150 3.61 5.90 11.50
C VAL A 150 4.82 5.20 12.13
N THR A 151 5.75 5.98 12.71
CA THR A 151 6.90 5.40 13.43
C THR A 151 6.46 4.66 14.70
N MET A 152 5.40 5.12 15.40
CA MET A 152 4.83 4.40 16.56
C MET A 152 4.26 3.03 16.15
N PHE A 153 3.80 2.88 14.91
CA PHE A 153 3.36 1.61 14.33
C PHE A 153 4.48 0.80 13.66
N GLY A 154 5.75 1.17 13.87
CA GLY A 154 6.91 0.44 13.33
C GLY A 154 7.27 0.79 11.88
N TRP A 155 6.63 1.78 11.26
CA TRP A 155 6.92 2.19 9.89
C TRP A 155 8.03 3.26 9.85
N THR A 156 9.23 2.83 9.63
CA THR A 156 10.37 3.76 9.48
C THR A 156 10.39 4.33 8.08
N VAL A 157 9.67 5.44 7.87
CA VAL A 157 9.59 6.19 6.61
C VAL A 157 9.94 7.65 6.84
N ASP A 158 10.44 8.33 5.81
CA ASP A 158 10.64 9.77 5.89
C ASP A 158 9.38 10.54 5.46
N LYS A 159 9.35 11.84 5.81
CA LYS A 159 8.24 12.73 5.49
C LYS A 159 8.00 12.90 3.97
N MET A 160 9.05 12.75 3.14
CA MET A 160 8.94 12.84 1.70
C MET A 160 8.20 11.61 1.12
N THR A 161 8.43 10.44 1.68
CA THR A 161 7.67 9.23 1.32
C THR A 161 6.19 9.40 1.63
N ILE A 162 5.85 9.96 2.80
CA ILE A 162 4.46 10.27 3.17
C ILE A 162 3.87 11.28 2.21
N TRP A 163 4.57 12.38 1.91
CA TRP A 163 4.12 13.38 0.95
C TRP A 163 3.85 12.78 -0.44
N LYS A 164 4.78 11.97 -0.97
CA LYS A 164 4.59 11.27 -2.25
C LYS A 164 3.39 10.33 -2.21
N SER A 165 3.13 9.71 -1.06
CA SER A 165 1.96 8.84 -0.88
C SER A 165 0.66 9.64 -0.95
N VAL A 166 0.60 10.80 -0.32
CA VAL A 166 -0.56 11.72 -0.42
C VAL A 166 -0.79 12.13 -1.88
N GLN A 167 0.27 12.56 -2.59
CA GLN A 167 0.14 12.96 -4.00
C GLN A 167 -0.36 11.81 -4.87
N LYS A 168 0.19 10.60 -4.70
CA LYS A 168 -0.26 9.42 -5.45
C LYS A 168 -1.71 9.07 -5.14
N THR A 169 -2.09 9.03 -3.86
CA THR A 169 -3.47 8.72 -3.46
C THR A 169 -4.44 9.77 -3.97
N ALA A 170 -4.08 11.06 -3.90
CA ALA A 170 -4.90 12.15 -4.42
C ALA A 170 -5.14 12.04 -5.94
N SER A 171 -4.13 11.61 -6.70
CA SER A 171 -4.28 11.42 -8.15
C SER A 171 -5.16 10.23 -8.55
N GLU A 172 -5.40 9.29 -7.63
CA GLU A 172 -6.28 8.14 -7.84
C GLU A 172 -7.76 8.47 -7.50
N ILE A 173 -8.03 9.63 -6.87
CA ILE A 173 -9.39 10.05 -6.54
C ILE A 173 -10.03 10.67 -7.79
N ASP A 174 -10.98 9.96 -8.37
CA ASP A 174 -11.79 10.45 -9.47
C ASP A 174 -13.01 11.18 -8.91
N PHE A 175 -12.99 12.50 -8.99
CA PHE A 175 -14.14 13.34 -8.62
C PHE A 175 -15.16 13.34 -9.77
N LYS A 176 -15.85 12.23 -9.97
CA LYS A 176 -16.99 12.22 -10.90
C LYS A 176 -18.16 12.99 -10.27
N VAL A 177 -18.46 14.12 -10.83
CA VAL A 177 -19.72 14.81 -10.60
C VAL A 177 -20.78 14.08 -11.43
N ASP A 178 -21.49 13.14 -10.81
CA ASP A 178 -22.71 12.61 -11.43
C ASP A 178 -23.69 13.79 -11.49
N GLY A 179 -24.02 14.28 -12.69
CA GLY A 179 -24.87 15.44 -12.93
C GLY A 179 -26.33 15.29 -12.50
N LYS A 180 -26.63 14.41 -11.56
CA LYS A 180 -27.94 14.25 -10.93
C LYS A 180 -28.09 15.22 -9.78
N GLU A 181 -29.21 15.92 -9.76
CA GLU A 181 -29.59 16.92 -8.77
C GLU A 181 -29.19 16.55 -7.34
N LEU A 182 -28.29 17.37 -6.79
CA LEU A 182 -27.90 17.26 -5.40
C LEU A 182 -28.60 18.41 -4.65
N PRO A 183 -29.38 18.09 -3.62
CA PRO A 183 -30.30 19.06 -3.05
C PRO A 183 -29.63 20.14 -2.21
N GLN A 184 -28.38 19.96 -1.79
CA GLN A 184 -27.65 20.94 -0.99
C GLN A 184 -26.16 20.83 -1.21
N GLY A 185 -25.47 21.97 -1.33
CA GLY A 185 -24.02 22.05 -1.40
C GLY A 185 -23.48 23.16 -0.52
N GLU A 186 -22.35 22.97 0.08
CA GLU A 186 -21.60 23.97 0.83
C GLU A 186 -20.23 24.15 0.20
N ALA A 187 -19.76 25.38 0.17
CA ALA A 187 -18.41 25.73 -0.23
C ALA A 187 -17.69 26.40 0.95
N ASP A 188 -16.58 25.85 1.36
CA ASP A 188 -15.71 26.45 2.37
C ASP A 188 -14.34 26.74 1.78
N GLY A 189 -13.77 27.87 2.16
CA GLY A 189 -12.45 28.31 1.72
C GLY A 189 -11.54 28.53 2.90
N THR A 190 -10.38 27.90 2.89
CA THR A 190 -9.33 28.12 3.90
C THR A 190 -8.05 28.64 3.26
N GLY A 191 -7.46 29.66 3.86
CA GLY A 191 -6.18 30.19 3.41
C GLY A 191 -5.04 29.22 3.72
N ILE A 192 -4.28 28.84 2.70
CA ILE A 192 -3.09 27.98 2.85
C ILE A 192 -1.82 28.79 2.56
N GLY A 193 -0.91 28.81 3.54
CA GLY A 193 0.42 29.38 3.34
C GLY A 193 1.28 28.49 2.44
N ILE A 194 1.71 28.99 1.28
CA ILE A 194 2.64 28.29 0.40
C ILE A 194 4.05 28.82 0.64
N LYS A 195 4.94 27.93 1.08
CA LYS A 195 6.34 28.28 1.34
C LYS A 195 7.03 28.72 0.04
N GLY A 196 7.60 29.93 0.05
CA GLY A 196 8.34 30.49 -1.10
C GLY A 196 7.54 31.42 -2.01
N ILE A 197 6.25 31.63 -1.76
CA ILE A 197 5.47 32.66 -2.44
C ILE A 197 5.24 33.83 -1.49
N ALA A 198 5.69 35.01 -1.89
CA ALA A 198 5.62 36.22 -1.08
C ALA A 198 4.19 36.59 -0.73
N LYS A 199 3.94 36.86 0.54
CA LYS A 199 2.85 37.59 1.20
C LYS A 199 1.37 37.23 0.91
N ARG A 200 0.99 36.48 -0.11
CA ARG A 200 -0.40 36.07 -0.32
C ARG A 200 -0.47 34.55 -0.45
N GLY A 201 -1.07 33.88 0.53
CA GLY A 201 -1.39 32.46 0.45
C GLY A 201 -2.36 32.16 -0.70
N LYS A 202 -2.51 30.90 -1.03
CA LYS A 202 -3.61 30.46 -1.88
C LYS A 202 -4.79 30.04 -1.02
N GLU A 203 -5.98 30.21 -1.54
CA GLU A 203 -7.19 29.72 -0.92
C GLU A 203 -7.49 28.32 -1.45
N LEU A 204 -7.68 27.39 -0.55
CA LEU A 204 -8.21 26.08 -0.87
C LEU A 204 -9.72 26.13 -0.69
N LYS A 205 -10.47 25.99 -1.77
CA LYS A 205 -11.92 25.91 -1.76
C LYS A 205 -12.34 24.45 -1.85
N VAL A 206 -13.15 24.01 -0.91
CA VAL A 206 -13.71 22.68 -0.88
C VAL A 206 -15.21 22.77 -1.07
N PHE A 207 -15.72 22.10 -2.10
CA PHE A 207 -17.15 22.01 -2.36
C PHE A 207 -17.64 20.65 -1.83
N VAL A 208 -18.59 20.67 -0.90
CA VAL A 208 -19.18 19.48 -0.30
C VAL A 208 -20.65 19.43 -0.71
N GLN A 209 -21.09 18.26 -1.12
CA GLN A 209 -22.49 18.01 -1.46
C GLN A 209 -23.07 16.98 -0.49
N TYR A 210 -24.29 17.24 -0.04
CA TYR A 210 -25.04 16.38 0.88
C TYR A 210 -26.17 15.66 0.13
N LYS A 211 -26.30 14.37 0.35
CA LYS A 211 -27.45 13.60 -0.09
C LYS A 211 -28.56 13.68 0.95
N ARG A 212 -29.81 13.51 0.51
CA ARG A 212 -30.97 13.48 1.42
C ARG A 212 -30.91 12.37 2.48
N ASP A 213 -30.17 11.29 2.22
CA ASP A 213 -29.95 10.18 3.12
C ASP A 213 -28.80 10.42 4.13
N GLY A 214 -28.26 11.63 4.20
CA GLY A 214 -27.16 12.01 5.08
C GLY A 214 -25.77 11.66 4.55
N GLY A 215 -25.65 11.12 3.34
CA GLY A 215 -24.37 10.87 2.69
C GLY A 215 -23.68 12.19 2.29
N VAL A 216 -22.40 12.33 2.64
CA VAL A 216 -21.54 13.47 2.27
C VAL A 216 -20.67 13.08 1.08
N ARG A 217 -20.59 13.96 0.09
CA ARG A 217 -19.71 13.79 -1.06
C ARG A 217 -18.91 15.09 -1.26
N ILE A 218 -17.59 14.97 -1.39
CA ILE A 218 -16.77 16.10 -1.86
C ILE A 218 -17.00 16.23 -3.36
N ALA A 219 -17.57 17.38 -3.78
CA ALA A 219 -17.93 17.62 -5.17
C ALA A 219 -16.79 18.28 -5.97
N GLY A 220 -15.87 18.94 -5.29
CA GLY A 220 -14.71 19.55 -5.95
C GLY A 220 -13.75 20.19 -4.96
N ILE A 221 -12.52 20.36 -5.41
CA ILE A 221 -11.48 21.10 -4.71
C ILE A 221 -10.86 22.05 -5.72
N ASP A 222 -10.80 23.33 -5.39
CA ASP A 222 -10.13 24.36 -6.21
C ASP A 222 -9.06 25.06 -5.38
N VAL A 223 -7.96 25.43 -6.06
CA VAL A 223 -6.87 26.19 -5.44
C VAL A 223 -6.76 27.53 -6.16
N GLY A 224 -7.48 28.50 -5.65
CA GLY A 224 -7.51 29.85 -6.18
C GLY A 224 -6.47 30.79 -5.57
N ASN A 225 -6.42 32.02 -6.10
CA ASN A 225 -5.71 33.08 -5.43
C ASN A 225 -6.59 33.62 -4.28
N TYR A 226 -5.98 33.83 -3.12
CA TYR A 226 -6.66 34.48 -2.01
C TYR A 226 -6.99 35.94 -2.39
N ASN A 227 -8.22 36.22 -2.73
CA ASN A 227 -8.75 37.56 -2.84
C ASN A 227 -9.34 37.90 -1.47
N GLY A 228 -8.48 38.37 -0.57
CA GLY A 228 -8.96 38.91 0.70
C GLY A 228 -9.84 40.14 0.41
N GLY A 229 -11.15 39.98 0.67
CA GLY A 229 -12.09 41.09 0.73
C GLY A 229 -11.80 41.99 1.93
#